data_2ba21448eebc6ae419305b80ce6ff679
#
_entry.id   2ba21448eebc6ae419305b80ce6ff679
#
_cell.length_a   1.000
_cell.length_b   1.000
_cell.length_c   1.000
_cell.angle_alpha   90.00
_cell.angle_beta   90.00
_cell.angle_gamma   90.00
#
_symmetry.space_group_name_H-M   'P 1'
#
loop_
_entity.id
_entity.type
_entity.pdbx_description
1 polymer ?
#
loop_
_entity_poly.entity_id
_entity_poly.type
_entity_poly.pdbx_seq_one_letter_code
_entity_poly.pdbx_strand_id
1 'polypeptide(L)'
;MQTLLLTAGVGLAAAANTTIPTMNIAPGVDLPMVGLGTWQYNDTVAEAATTIALDIGYTHIDTALGYRNQVGIARALKASSRTRDSYFITSKIPGGLSYADAMSNLTLSLAQLGLDYVDLMLVHFPATWGGQGGKAARIAEWTAMQDFQKQGKAKAIGVSHYCEQHLDELLEMDGVKPAINQVEFHVGMGSDNLNSTDMPFPKKPSDQPSYRGVVYQAFSSLCGPCQTASGAPDKELVDGPFLTAIGKKYGKSAAQVSLKWVVQQGIPVLPKSSHKAYQLENMDLFDWTLTEEDMSALTTHATPNDVAGGSGDCAVL
;
A
#
# COMPACT_ATOMS: atom_id res chain seq x y z
N MET A 1 -26.10 42.54 36.07
CA MET A 1 -26.14 41.51 35.04
C MET A 1 -24.75 41.39 34.44
N GLN A 2 -23.97 40.40 34.93
CA GLN A 2 -22.63 40.10 34.43
C GLN A 2 -22.75 38.90 33.52
N THR A 3 -22.42 39.10 32.23
CA THR A 3 -22.44 38.08 31.20
C THR A 3 -21.12 37.32 31.27
N LEU A 4 -21.16 36.05 31.68
CA LEU A 4 -20.02 35.15 31.65
C LEU A 4 -19.82 34.66 30.21
N LEU A 5 -18.73 35.04 29.57
CA LEU A 5 -18.27 34.44 28.31
C LEU A 5 -17.53 33.14 28.65
N LEU A 6 -18.12 31.98 28.34
CA LEU A 6 -17.43 30.72 28.30
C LEU A 6 -16.64 30.65 26.97
N THR A 7 -15.32 30.75 27.05
CA THR A 7 -14.41 30.39 25.97
C THR A 7 -14.21 28.87 26.01
N ALA A 8 -14.81 28.17 25.06
CA ALA A 8 -14.49 26.76 24.83
C ALA A 8 -13.07 26.66 24.23
N GLY A 9 -12.11 26.32 25.07
CA GLY A 9 -10.76 25.96 24.66
C GLY A 9 -10.81 24.61 23.96
N VAL A 10 -10.61 24.61 22.62
CA VAL A 10 -10.30 23.39 21.88
C VAL A 10 -8.89 22.97 22.32
N GLY A 11 -8.82 22.00 23.24
CA GLY A 11 -7.57 21.38 23.62
C GLY A 11 -7.01 20.64 22.40
N LEU A 12 -5.88 21.13 21.85
CA LEU A 12 -5.05 20.30 20.98
C LEU A 12 -4.59 19.12 21.87
N ALA A 13 -5.17 17.96 21.64
CA ALA A 13 -4.60 16.71 22.16
C ALA A 13 -3.18 16.61 21.58
N ALA A 14 -2.19 16.53 22.47
CA ALA A 14 -0.81 16.25 22.07
C ALA A 14 -0.84 14.96 21.25
N ALA A 15 -0.30 15.00 20.03
CA ALA A 15 -0.14 13.82 19.20
C ALA A 15 0.60 12.77 20.04
N ALA A 16 -0.09 11.71 20.43
CA ALA A 16 0.56 10.56 21.00
C ALA A 16 1.62 10.13 19.99
N ASN A 17 2.81 9.81 20.46
CA ASN A 17 3.93 9.32 19.64
C ASN A 17 3.54 7.91 19.16
N THR A 18 2.67 7.83 18.16
CA THR A 18 2.15 6.56 17.62
C THR A 18 3.26 5.92 16.81
N THR A 19 3.98 5.01 17.43
CA THR A 19 4.98 4.20 16.72
C THR A 19 4.24 3.25 15.78
N ILE A 20 4.46 3.39 14.47
CA ILE A 20 3.95 2.44 13.47
C ILE A 20 4.71 1.13 13.62
N PRO A 21 4.04 0.01 13.94
CA PRO A 21 4.69 -1.30 13.99
C PRO A 21 5.24 -1.71 12.63
N THR A 22 6.15 -2.67 12.64
CA THR A 22 6.74 -3.26 11.43
C THR A 22 6.45 -4.74 11.33
N MET A 23 6.52 -5.27 10.11
CA MET A 23 6.45 -6.69 9.79
C MET A 23 7.73 -7.12 9.09
N ASN A 24 8.37 -8.18 9.57
CA ASN A 24 9.53 -8.73 8.88
C ASN A 24 9.11 -9.43 7.58
N ILE A 25 9.62 -8.95 6.44
CA ILE A 25 9.29 -9.46 5.09
C ILE A 25 10.47 -10.20 4.44
N ALA A 26 11.68 -9.98 4.94
CA ALA A 26 12.91 -10.65 4.49
C ALA A 26 13.97 -10.51 5.59
N PRO A 27 15.05 -11.28 5.60
CA PRO A 27 16.10 -11.15 6.59
C PRO A 27 16.62 -9.72 6.73
N GLY A 28 16.37 -9.09 7.88
CA GLY A 28 16.77 -7.71 8.18
C GLY A 28 15.97 -6.62 7.46
N VAL A 29 14.80 -6.95 6.91
CA VAL A 29 13.91 -5.99 6.23
C VAL A 29 12.55 -5.98 6.91
N ASP A 30 12.28 -4.91 7.64
CA ASP A 30 11.06 -4.71 8.42
C ASP A 30 10.18 -3.64 7.75
N LEU A 31 9.07 -4.08 7.13
CA LEU A 31 8.10 -3.24 6.44
C LEU A 31 7.18 -2.56 7.44
N PRO A 32 7.06 -1.21 7.46
CA PRO A 32 6.10 -0.53 8.32
C PRO A 32 4.65 -0.87 7.95
N MET A 33 3.80 -1.11 8.95
CA MET A 33 2.40 -1.50 8.78
C MET A 33 1.53 -0.43 8.12
N VAL A 34 1.99 0.83 8.12
CA VAL A 34 1.34 1.94 7.41
C VAL A 34 2.38 2.70 6.61
N GLY A 35 2.13 2.88 5.31
CA GLY A 35 2.93 3.72 4.42
C GLY A 35 2.09 4.78 3.73
N LEU A 36 2.72 5.87 3.28
CA LEU A 36 2.08 6.86 2.42
C LEU A 36 2.05 6.36 0.98
N GLY A 37 0.86 6.10 0.42
CA GLY A 37 0.67 5.87 -1.01
C GLY A 37 0.73 7.19 -1.78
N THR A 38 1.37 7.19 -2.97
CA THR A 38 1.57 8.41 -3.78
C THR A 38 0.96 8.34 -5.18
N TRP A 39 0.23 7.29 -5.52
CA TRP A 39 -0.42 7.16 -6.82
C TRP A 39 -1.36 8.35 -7.13
N GLN A 40 -1.40 8.79 -8.39
CA GLN A 40 -2.18 9.93 -8.90
C GLN A 40 -1.72 11.33 -8.40
N TYR A 41 -0.65 11.43 -7.65
CA TYR A 41 -0.05 12.73 -7.37
C TYR A 41 0.88 13.15 -8.51
N ASN A 42 0.87 14.42 -8.86
CA ASN A 42 1.96 15.04 -9.61
C ASN A 42 3.17 15.30 -8.68
N ASP A 43 4.31 15.68 -9.24
CA ASP A 43 5.53 15.95 -8.48
C ASP A 43 5.34 16.94 -7.32
N THR A 44 4.60 18.03 -7.53
CA THR A 44 4.38 19.06 -6.51
C THR A 44 3.57 18.54 -5.33
N VAL A 45 2.49 17.79 -5.62
CA VAL A 45 1.63 17.21 -4.58
C VAL A 45 2.38 16.07 -3.86
N ALA A 46 3.14 15.25 -4.59
CA ALA A 46 3.94 14.19 -4.01
C ALA A 46 5.01 14.72 -3.07
N GLU A 47 5.71 15.81 -3.45
CA GLU A 47 6.67 16.51 -2.61
C GLU A 47 6.03 17.01 -1.32
N ALA A 48 4.92 17.75 -1.42
CA ALA A 48 4.22 18.32 -0.26
C ALA A 48 3.69 17.22 0.68
N ALA A 49 3.04 16.19 0.12
CA ALA A 49 2.48 15.08 0.90
C ALA A 49 3.59 14.26 1.60
N THR A 50 4.71 14.00 0.92
CA THR A 50 5.87 13.30 1.49
C THR A 50 6.53 14.13 2.60
N THR A 51 6.68 15.45 2.40
CA THR A 51 7.22 16.34 3.45
C THR A 51 6.37 16.27 4.71
N ILE A 52 5.04 16.43 4.57
CA ILE A 52 4.11 16.32 5.71
C ILE A 52 4.26 14.95 6.39
N ALA A 53 4.28 13.86 5.61
CA ALA A 53 4.39 12.51 6.15
C ALA A 53 5.66 12.32 6.97
N LEU A 54 6.81 12.74 6.46
CA LEU A 54 8.09 12.64 7.17
C LEU A 54 8.07 13.47 8.47
N ASP A 55 7.51 14.69 8.42
CA ASP A 55 7.44 15.60 9.57
C ASP A 55 6.56 15.06 10.70
N ILE A 56 5.50 14.33 10.38
CA ILE A 56 4.57 13.76 11.39
C ILE A 56 4.94 12.34 11.83
N GLY A 57 5.99 11.75 11.28
CA GLY A 57 6.52 10.48 11.76
C GLY A 57 6.25 9.25 10.87
N TYR A 58 5.73 9.41 9.65
CA TYR A 58 5.74 8.29 8.72
C TYR A 58 7.16 7.80 8.47
N THR A 59 7.28 6.49 8.39
CA THR A 59 8.55 5.82 8.09
C THR A 59 8.53 5.07 6.77
N HIS A 60 7.42 5.09 6.02
CA HIS A 60 7.31 4.40 4.75
C HIS A 60 6.61 5.26 3.70
N ILE A 61 7.25 5.39 2.53
CA ILE A 61 6.70 6.05 1.33
C ILE A 61 6.65 5.01 0.21
N ASP A 62 5.47 4.80 -0.37
CA ASP A 62 5.24 3.94 -1.53
C ASP A 62 5.02 4.77 -2.78
N THR A 63 5.79 4.48 -3.81
CA THR A 63 5.72 5.09 -5.13
C THR A 63 5.88 4.06 -6.24
N ALA A 64 5.98 4.50 -7.49
CA ALA A 64 6.32 3.69 -8.64
C ALA A 64 6.89 4.57 -9.77
N LEU A 65 7.73 3.99 -10.62
CA LEU A 65 8.23 4.66 -11.81
C LEU A 65 7.07 5.15 -12.72
N GLY A 66 6.03 4.33 -12.86
CA GLY A 66 4.82 4.65 -13.63
C GLY A 66 3.98 5.80 -13.07
N TYR A 67 4.15 6.19 -11.81
CA TYR A 67 3.40 7.32 -11.22
C TYR A 67 3.92 8.67 -11.69
N ARG A 68 5.16 8.73 -12.20
CA ARG A 68 5.81 9.95 -12.72
C ARG A 68 5.91 11.07 -11.67
N ASN A 69 6.12 10.69 -10.40
CA ASN A 69 6.21 11.64 -9.28
C ASN A 69 7.40 11.37 -8.35
N GLN A 70 8.30 10.47 -8.73
CA GLN A 70 9.48 10.14 -7.92
C GLN A 70 10.43 11.33 -7.74
N VAL A 71 10.51 12.24 -8.73
CA VAL A 71 11.32 13.46 -8.62
C VAL A 71 10.80 14.39 -7.53
N GLY A 72 9.47 14.51 -7.39
CA GLY A 72 8.85 15.25 -6.29
C GLY A 72 9.17 14.63 -4.92
N ILE A 73 9.08 13.31 -4.82
CA ILE A 73 9.45 12.58 -3.59
C ILE A 73 10.93 12.79 -3.27
N ALA A 74 11.83 12.69 -4.26
CA ALA A 74 13.25 12.92 -4.09
C ALA A 74 13.56 14.30 -3.49
N ARG A 75 12.83 15.35 -3.92
CA ARG A 75 13.01 16.71 -3.36
C ARG A 75 12.60 16.75 -1.88
N ALA A 76 11.49 16.10 -1.50
CA ALA A 76 11.07 16.01 -0.11
C ALA A 76 12.09 15.25 0.75
N LEU A 77 12.57 14.09 0.27
CA LEU A 77 13.60 13.30 0.97
C LEU A 77 14.88 14.09 1.18
N LYS A 78 15.34 14.81 0.14
CA LYS A 78 16.55 15.64 0.20
C LYS A 78 16.42 16.84 1.14
N ALA A 79 15.23 17.42 1.22
CA ALA A 79 14.95 18.56 2.12
C ALA A 79 14.75 18.13 3.57
N SER A 80 14.44 16.87 3.83
CA SER A 80 14.26 16.33 5.16
C SER A 80 15.59 16.25 5.93
N SER A 81 15.54 16.51 7.24
CA SER A 81 16.68 16.29 8.14
C SER A 81 16.86 14.81 8.53
N ARG A 82 16.00 13.92 8.06
CA ARG A 82 16.03 12.49 8.40
C ARG A 82 17.14 11.76 7.63
N THR A 83 17.79 10.82 8.29
CA THR A 83 18.80 9.96 7.66
C THR A 83 18.13 8.89 6.76
N ARG A 84 18.84 8.38 5.74
CA ARG A 84 18.31 7.39 4.78
C ARG A 84 17.77 6.12 5.45
N ASP A 85 18.37 5.69 6.53
CA ASP A 85 18.00 4.50 7.29
C ASP A 85 16.79 4.70 8.21
N SER A 86 16.32 5.93 8.39
CA SER A 86 15.16 6.27 9.21
C SER A 86 13.83 6.17 8.47
N TYR A 87 13.84 5.86 7.16
CA TYR A 87 12.65 5.69 6.36
C TYR A 87 12.79 4.56 5.34
N PHE A 88 11.68 3.94 5.01
CA PHE A 88 11.51 2.83 4.08
C PHE A 88 10.93 3.35 2.77
N ILE A 89 11.55 3.04 1.64
CA ILE A 89 11.08 3.43 0.31
C ILE A 89 10.71 2.17 -0.48
N THR A 90 9.47 2.13 -0.95
CA THR A 90 9.01 1.18 -1.96
C THR A 90 8.88 1.88 -3.31
N SER A 91 9.44 1.28 -4.35
CA SER A 91 9.16 1.67 -5.74
C SER A 91 8.81 0.44 -6.59
N LYS A 92 8.34 0.69 -7.81
CA LYS A 92 7.85 -0.35 -8.72
C LYS A 92 8.29 -0.05 -10.16
N ILE A 93 8.68 -1.09 -10.90
CA ILE A 93 8.87 -1.03 -12.36
C ILE A 93 7.63 -1.58 -13.07
N PRO A 94 7.33 -1.19 -14.31
CA PRO A 94 6.25 -1.82 -15.11
C PRO A 94 6.44 -3.33 -15.24
N GLY A 95 5.37 -4.02 -15.59
CA GLY A 95 5.43 -5.44 -15.96
C GLY A 95 5.53 -5.66 -17.48
N GLY A 96 5.76 -6.92 -17.88
CA GLY A 96 5.85 -7.33 -19.28
C GLY A 96 7.16 -6.95 -19.97
N LEU A 97 8.23 -6.75 -19.21
CA LEU A 97 9.52 -6.26 -19.72
C LEU A 97 10.49 -7.40 -20.05
N SER A 98 11.41 -7.12 -21.00
CA SER A 98 12.63 -7.92 -21.14
C SER A 98 13.56 -7.70 -19.94
N TYR A 99 14.54 -8.58 -19.75
CA TYR A 99 15.58 -8.40 -18.75
C TYR A 99 16.29 -7.03 -18.87
N ALA A 100 16.67 -6.65 -20.09
CA ALA A 100 17.38 -5.39 -20.34
C ALA A 100 16.52 -4.17 -20.04
N ASP A 101 15.24 -4.18 -20.41
CA ASP A 101 14.31 -3.10 -20.14
C ASP A 101 14.01 -3.02 -18.63
N ALA A 102 13.85 -4.15 -17.95
CA ALA A 102 13.69 -4.19 -16.50
C ALA A 102 14.90 -3.55 -15.80
N MET A 103 16.12 -3.94 -16.13
CA MET A 103 17.35 -3.32 -15.56
C MET A 103 17.45 -1.82 -15.83
N SER A 104 17.04 -1.37 -17.03
CA SER A 104 16.98 0.04 -17.37
C SER A 104 15.96 0.79 -16.50
N ASN A 105 14.75 0.26 -16.32
CA ASN A 105 13.71 0.87 -15.50
C ASN A 105 14.08 0.88 -14.01
N LEU A 106 14.73 -0.17 -13.49
CA LEU A 106 15.24 -0.25 -12.13
C LEU A 106 16.28 0.87 -11.86
N THR A 107 17.22 1.05 -12.80
CA THR A 107 18.24 2.10 -12.71
C THR A 107 17.62 3.49 -12.80
N LEU A 108 16.67 3.69 -13.71
CA LEU A 108 15.96 4.96 -13.87
C LEU A 108 15.16 5.32 -12.61
N SER A 109 14.53 4.34 -11.97
CA SER A 109 13.78 4.56 -10.72
C SER A 109 14.67 5.09 -9.61
N LEU A 110 15.87 4.50 -9.38
CA LEU A 110 16.83 5.01 -8.41
C LEU A 110 17.32 6.43 -8.77
N ALA A 111 17.62 6.67 -10.05
CA ALA A 111 18.06 7.97 -10.51
C ALA A 111 17.02 9.06 -10.26
N GLN A 112 15.73 8.79 -10.52
CA GLN A 112 14.65 9.73 -10.24
C GLN A 112 14.45 10.00 -8.75
N LEU A 113 14.62 8.97 -7.91
CA LEU A 113 14.52 9.09 -6.45
C LEU A 113 15.78 9.73 -5.85
N GLY A 114 16.90 9.79 -6.59
CA GLY A 114 18.17 10.28 -6.09
C GLY A 114 18.75 9.43 -4.96
N LEU A 115 18.51 8.10 -5.02
CA LEU A 115 18.89 7.13 -4.00
C LEU A 115 19.86 6.09 -4.56
N ASP A 116 20.76 5.59 -3.73
CA ASP A 116 21.64 4.46 -4.07
C ASP A 116 20.92 3.12 -3.99
N TYR A 117 19.90 3.03 -3.14
CA TYR A 117 19.05 1.83 -2.97
C TYR A 117 17.63 2.20 -2.53
N VAL A 118 16.70 1.27 -2.76
CA VAL A 118 15.36 1.25 -2.13
C VAL A 118 15.27 0.09 -1.13
N ASP A 119 14.36 0.18 -0.18
CA ASP A 119 14.14 -0.87 0.80
C ASP A 119 13.35 -2.03 0.17
N LEU A 120 12.41 -1.70 -0.72
CA LEU A 120 11.60 -2.67 -1.45
C LEU A 120 11.42 -2.23 -2.90
N MET A 121 11.71 -3.13 -3.83
CA MET A 121 11.42 -2.93 -5.25
C MET A 121 10.41 -3.97 -5.72
N LEU A 122 9.39 -3.54 -6.48
CA LEU A 122 8.33 -4.42 -6.98
C LEU A 122 8.30 -4.44 -8.52
N VAL A 123 7.90 -5.57 -9.08
CA VAL A 123 7.28 -5.60 -10.42
C VAL A 123 5.81 -5.23 -10.23
N HIS A 124 5.35 -4.19 -10.92
CA HIS A 124 4.06 -3.57 -10.64
C HIS A 124 2.87 -4.40 -11.11
N PHE A 125 3.02 -5.12 -12.23
CA PHE A 125 1.97 -5.96 -12.82
C PHE A 125 2.58 -7.24 -13.41
N PRO A 126 1.82 -8.34 -13.50
CA PRO A 126 2.30 -9.59 -14.09
C PRO A 126 2.49 -9.52 -15.61
N ALA A 127 2.05 -8.43 -16.25
CA ALA A 127 2.12 -8.18 -17.69
C ALA A 127 2.17 -6.67 -17.98
N THR A 128 2.28 -6.27 -19.25
CA THR A 128 2.05 -4.88 -19.65
C THR A 128 0.60 -4.48 -19.37
N TRP A 129 0.32 -3.16 -19.34
CA TRP A 129 -1.07 -2.66 -19.20
C TRP A 129 -2.04 -3.21 -20.24
N GLY A 130 -1.55 -3.65 -21.39
CA GLY A 130 -2.34 -4.32 -22.43
C GLY A 130 -2.36 -5.85 -22.35
N GLY A 131 -1.90 -6.44 -21.22
CA GLY A 131 -1.93 -7.88 -20.99
C GLY A 131 -0.87 -8.69 -21.78
N GLN A 132 0.21 -8.04 -22.21
CA GLN A 132 1.29 -8.71 -22.96
C GLN A 132 2.47 -9.04 -22.06
N GLY A 133 3.24 -10.06 -22.45
CA GLY A 133 4.48 -10.48 -21.78
C GLY A 133 4.49 -11.94 -21.35
N GLY A 134 3.46 -12.40 -20.66
CA GLY A 134 3.34 -13.80 -20.24
C GLY A 134 4.46 -14.28 -19.30
N LYS A 135 4.52 -15.58 -19.08
CA LYS A 135 5.49 -16.24 -18.19
C LYS A 135 6.95 -15.90 -18.50
N ALA A 136 7.31 -15.83 -19.78
CA ALA A 136 8.69 -15.55 -20.18
C ALA A 136 9.16 -14.16 -19.73
N ALA A 137 8.29 -13.14 -19.83
CA ALA A 137 8.60 -11.79 -19.36
C ALA A 137 8.69 -11.77 -17.83
N ARG A 138 7.75 -12.37 -17.11
CA ARG A 138 7.79 -12.46 -15.62
C ARG A 138 9.09 -13.09 -15.11
N ILE A 139 9.56 -14.17 -15.76
CA ILE A 139 10.84 -14.80 -15.41
C ILE A 139 12.03 -13.89 -15.71
N ALA A 140 12.02 -13.19 -16.86
CA ALA A 140 13.10 -12.28 -17.24
C ALA A 140 13.18 -11.07 -16.29
N GLU A 141 12.04 -10.49 -15.94
CA GLU A 141 11.93 -9.40 -14.96
C GLU A 141 12.40 -9.85 -13.58
N TRP A 142 11.95 -11.01 -13.13
CA TRP A 142 12.34 -11.52 -11.81
C TRP A 142 13.85 -11.79 -11.74
N THR A 143 14.45 -12.29 -12.81
CA THR A 143 15.90 -12.43 -12.92
C THR A 143 16.61 -11.08 -12.78
N ALA A 144 16.10 -10.03 -13.45
CA ALA A 144 16.65 -8.69 -13.33
C ALA A 144 16.49 -8.13 -11.89
N MET A 145 15.36 -8.40 -11.24
CA MET A 145 15.11 -8.00 -9.84
C MET A 145 16.11 -8.67 -8.89
N GLN A 146 16.37 -9.97 -9.06
CA GLN A 146 17.37 -10.70 -8.25
C GLN A 146 18.79 -10.12 -8.44
N ASP A 147 19.19 -9.84 -9.68
CA ASP A 147 20.50 -9.22 -9.96
C ASP A 147 20.61 -7.79 -9.40
N PHE A 148 19.52 -7.04 -9.44
CA PHE A 148 19.46 -5.70 -8.85
C PHE A 148 19.60 -5.75 -7.33
N GLN A 149 18.93 -6.68 -6.67
CA GLN A 149 19.07 -6.92 -5.23
C GLN A 149 20.49 -7.39 -4.87
N LYS A 150 21.06 -8.30 -5.63
CA LYS A 150 22.43 -8.78 -5.44
C LYS A 150 23.47 -7.67 -5.55
N GLN A 151 23.20 -6.63 -6.35
CA GLN A 151 24.01 -5.42 -6.42
C GLN A 151 23.84 -4.47 -5.22
N GLY A 152 23.00 -4.83 -4.24
CA GLY A 152 22.70 -3.99 -3.06
C GLY A 152 21.78 -2.80 -3.36
N LYS A 153 21.11 -2.77 -4.50
CA LYS A 153 20.26 -1.66 -4.94
C LYS A 153 18.80 -1.78 -4.47
N ALA A 154 18.40 -2.93 -3.93
CA ALA A 154 17.17 -3.15 -3.20
C ALA A 154 17.45 -4.08 -2.03
N LYS A 155 16.88 -3.80 -0.84
CA LYS A 155 17.02 -4.69 0.33
C LYS A 155 16.11 -5.92 0.19
N ALA A 156 14.88 -5.72 -0.29
CA ALA A 156 13.93 -6.77 -0.63
C ALA A 156 13.35 -6.52 -2.02
N ILE A 157 12.87 -7.60 -2.64
CA ILE A 157 12.18 -7.57 -3.93
C ILE A 157 10.85 -8.31 -3.81
N GLY A 158 9.85 -7.86 -4.56
CA GLY A 158 8.51 -8.42 -4.54
C GLY A 158 7.74 -8.10 -5.82
N VAL A 159 6.44 -8.33 -5.76
CA VAL A 159 5.54 -8.14 -6.89
C VAL A 159 4.27 -7.40 -6.46
N SER A 160 3.46 -7.01 -7.43
CA SER A 160 2.14 -6.41 -7.24
C SER A 160 1.17 -6.96 -8.28
N HIS A 161 -0.11 -7.11 -7.92
CA HIS A 161 -1.17 -7.64 -8.81
C HIS A 161 -0.93 -9.08 -9.33
N TYR A 162 -0.11 -9.86 -8.67
CA TYR A 162 0.17 -11.25 -9.08
C TYR A 162 -0.87 -12.20 -8.52
N CYS A 163 -1.47 -13.02 -9.38
CA CYS A 163 -2.30 -14.16 -8.99
C CYS A 163 -1.45 -15.34 -8.52
N GLU A 164 -2.08 -16.34 -7.87
CA GLU A 164 -1.38 -17.53 -7.35
C GLU A 164 -0.54 -18.21 -8.43
N GLN A 165 -1.10 -18.42 -9.63
CA GLN A 165 -0.38 -19.02 -10.75
C GLN A 165 0.88 -18.23 -11.15
N HIS A 166 0.83 -16.90 -11.11
CA HIS A 166 1.98 -16.04 -11.42
C HIS A 166 3.03 -16.12 -10.30
N LEU A 167 2.59 -16.19 -9.04
CA LEU A 167 3.48 -16.38 -7.89
C LEU A 167 4.16 -17.74 -7.95
N ASP A 168 3.44 -18.81 -8.29
CA ASP A 168 3.99 -20.16 -8.40
C ASP A 168 5.12 -20.22 -9.42
N GLU A 169 4.99 -19.53 -10.55
CA GLU A 169 6.07 -19.43 -11.54
C GLU A 169 7.37 -18.88 -10.95
N LEU A 170 7.28 -17.85 -10.09
CA LEU A 170 8.45 -17.26 -9.44
C LEU A 170 8.95 -18.09 -8.27
N LEU A 171 8.03 -18.74 -7.55
CA LEU A 171 8.36 -19.63 -6.42
C LEU A 171 9.06 -20.91 -6.86
N GLU A 172 8.89 -21.33 -8.12
CA GLU A 172 9.59 -22.46 -8.73
C GLU A 172 11.00 -22.10 -9.23
N MET A 173 11.30 -20.80 -9.45
CA MET A 173 12.65 -20.38 -9.86
C MET A 173 13.67 -20.57 -8.75
N ASP A 174 14.93 -20.74 -9.11
CA ASP A 174 16.04 -20.66 -8.16
C ASP A 174 16.28 -19.24 -7.66
N GLY A 175 16.85 -19.13 -6.45
CA GLY A 175 17.24 -17.84 -5.88
C GLY A 175 16.18 -17.21 -4.95
N VAL A 176 16.14 -15.89 -4.92
CA VAL A 176 15.30 -15.13 -3.99
C VAL A 176 13.83 -15.21 -4.41
N LYS A 177 12.96 -15.45 -3.44
CA LYS A 177 11.50 -15.46 -3.64
C LYS A 177 10.91 -14.06 -3.42
N PRO A 178 9.73 -13.76 -4.00
CA PRO A 178 9.04 -12.51 -3.68
C PRO A 178 8.82 -12.37 -2.17
N ALA A 179 9.26 -11.25 -1.59
CA ALA A 179 9.03 -10.96 -0.18
C ALA A 179 7.56 -10.61 0.07
N ILE A 180 6.97 -9.84 -0.85
CA ILE A 180 5.57 -9.44 -0.78
C ILE A 180 4.87 -9.54 -2.15
N ASN A 181 3.53 -9.62 -2.10
CA ASN A 181 2.63 -9.30 -3.19
C ASN A 181 1.74 -8.13 -2.75
N GLN A 182 1.88 -6.97 -3.40
CA GLN A 182 1.06 -5.80 -3.11
C GLN A 182 -0.23 -5.87 -3.93
N VAL A 183 -1.38 -5.99 -3.27
CA VAL A 183 -2.68 -6.28 -3.88
C VAL A 183 -3.75 -5.31 -3.41
N GLU A 184 -4.84 -5.18 -4.16
CA GLU A 184 -6.01 -4.45 -3.70
C GLU A 184 -6.70 -5.22 -2.57
N PHE A 185 -6.93 -4.54 -1.44
CA PHE A 185 -7.68 -5.14 -0.35
C PHE A 185 -8.31 -4.11 0.57
N HIS A 186 -9.62 -4.22 0.77
CA HIS A 186 -10.41 -3.33 1.61
C HIS A 186 -11.65 -4.04 2.19
N VAL A 187 -12.34 -3.36 3.11
CA VAL A 187 -13.59 -3.84 3.70
C VAL A 187 -14.57 -4.27 2.61
N GLY A 188 -15.18 -5.44 2.78
CA GLY A 188 -16.19 -6.01 1.91
C GLY A 188 -15.67 -6.85 0.74
N MET A 189 -14.36 -6.89 0.52
CA MET A 189 -13.80 -7.86 -0.43
C MET A 189 -13.87 -9.30 0.10
N GLY A 190 -14.15 -9.47 1.40
CA GLY A 190 -14.50 -10.74 2.03
C GLY A 190 -13.47 -11.84 1.89
N SER A 191 -13.88 -13.06 2.30
CA SER A 191 -13.08 -14.27 2.14
C SER A 191 -13.13 -14.84 0.72
N ASP A 192 -14.13 -14.48 -0.06
CA ASP A 192 -14.38 -15.09 -1.37
C ASP A 192 -13.92 -14.23 -2.53
N ASN A 193 -13.52 -12.99 -2.25
CA ASN A 193 -12.89 -12.04 -3.18
C ASN A 193 -13.30 -12.19 -4.66
N LEU A 194 -14.59 -12.46 -4.87
CA LEU A 194 -15.16 -12.78 -6.18
C LEU A 194 -15.09 -11.59 -7.16
N ASN A 195 -14.83 -10.39 -6.64
CA ASN A 195 -14.77 -9.16 -7.41
C ASN A 195 -13.35 -8.57 -7.53
N SER A 196 -12.35 -9.16 -6.89
CA SER A 196 -10.95 -8.77 -7.09
C SER A 196 -10.34 -9.60 -8.21
N THR A 197 -9.84 -8.93 -9.21
CA THR A 197 -9.09 -9.56 -10.29
C THR A 197 -7.66 -9.90 -9.88
N ASP A 198 -7.23 -9.41 -8.72
CA ASP A 198 -5.82 -9.43 -8.36
C ASP A 198 -5.38 -10.69 -7.60
N MET A 199 -6.20 -11.26 -6.76
CA MET A 199 -5.85 -12.52 -6.06
C MET A 199 -7.00 -13.02 -5.22
N PRO A 200 -7.21 -14.33 -5.13
CA PRO A 200 -7.95 -14.88 -4.00
C PRO A 200 -7.09 -14.65 -2.74
N PHE A 201 -7.47 -13.66 -1.94
CA PHE A 201 -6.99 -13.62 -0.55
C PHE A 201 -7.28 -14.96 0.11
N PRO A 202 -6.48 -15.40 1.08
CA PRO A 202 -6.76 -16.62 1.84
C PRO A 202 -8.20 -16.59 2.29
N LYS A 203 -8.95 -17.67 2.02
CA LYS A 203 -10.40 -17.79 2.34
C LYS A 203 -10.73 -17.57 3.82
N LYS A 204 -9.71 -17.43 4.65
CA LYS A 204 -9.83 -17.12 6.08
C LYS A 204 -8.78 -16.10 6.46
N PRO A 205 -9.16 -14.83 6.70
CA PRO A 205 -8.24 -13.77 7.09
C PRO A 205 -7.42 -14.08 8.35
N SER A 206 -7.93 -14.96 9.23
CA SER A 206 -7.26 -15.36 10.46
C SER A 206 -6.13 -16.35 10.27
N ASP A 207 -6.04 -17.03 9.12
CA ASP A 207 -5.17 -18.17 9.01
C ASP A 207 -3.80 -17.82 8.42
N GLN A 208 -3.69 -16.89 7.44
CA GLN A 208 -2.38 -16.47 6.92
C GLN A 208 -2.44 -15.15 6.12
N PRO A 209 -1.75 -14.09 6.53
CA PRO A 209 -1.58 -12.86 5.74
C PRO A 209 -0.52 -13.07 4.63
N SER A 210 -0.39 -14.27 4.08
CA SER A 210 0.62 -14.61 3.08
C SER A 210 0.26 -15.85 2.26
N TYR A 211 0.76 -15.89 1.04
CA TYR A 211 0.69 -17.07 0.16
C TYR A 211 2.07 -17.75 0.06
N ARG A 212 2.20 -18.96 0.54
CA ARG A 212 3.46 -19.74 0.50
C ARG A 212 4.70 -18.94 0.98
N GLY A 213 4.51 -18.08 1.99
CA GLY A 213 5.55 -17.22 2.53
C GLY A 213 5.69 -15.85 1.88
N VAL A 214 4.96 -15.58 0.80
CA VAL A 214 4.86 -14.24 0.20
C VAL A 214 3.84 -13.42 0.99
N VAL A 215 4.28 -12.36 1.65
CA VAL A 215 3.42 -11.50 2.49
C VAL A 215 2.50 -10.65 1.62
N TYR A 216 1.26 -10.44 2.04
CA TYR A 216 0.38 -9.46 1.39
C TYR A 216 0.58 -8.06 1.96
N GLN A 217 0.52 -7.06 1.07
CA GLN A 217 0.39 -5.65 1.42
C GLN A 217 -0.81 -5.08 0.67
N ALA A 218 -1.65 -4.29 1.35
CA ALA A 218 -2.89 -3.77 0.77
C ALA A 218 -2.70 -2.35 0.21
N PHE A 219 -3.02 -2.17 -1.08
CA PHE A 219 -3.30 -0.85 -1.63
C PHE A 219 -4.81 -0.62 -1.76
N SER A 220 -5.24 0.60 -2.06
CA SER A 220 -6.66 1.01 -2.17
C SER A 220 -7.54 0.63 -0.97
N SER A 221 -6.98 0.50 0.23
CA SER A 221 -7.75 0.12 1.42
C SER A 221 -8.84 1.13 1.82
N LEU A 222 -8.85 2.31 1.22
CA LEU A 222 -9.92 3.31 1.28
C LEU A 222 -10.65 3.46 -0.06
N CYS A 223 -10.41 2.55 -0.98
CA CYS A 223 -11.00 2.45 -2.31
C CYS A 223 -11.03 3.76 -3.11
N GLY A 224 -9.85 4.36 -3.36
CA GLY A 224 -9.74 5.59 -4.14
C GLY A 224 -10.34 5.53 -5.56
N PRO A 225 -10.23 4.41 -6.32
CA PRO A 225 -10.83 4.28 -7.65
C PRO A 225 -12.27 3.79 -7.66
N CYS A 226 -12.85 3.39 -6.52
CA CYS A 226 -14.19 2.84 -6.47
C CYS A 226 -15.25 3.82 -6.95
N GLN A 227 -16.20 3.30 -7.71
CA GLN A 227 -17.31 4.06 -8.25
C GLN A 227 -18.64 3.39 -7.91
N THR A 228 -19.66 4.21 -7.68
CA THR A 228 -21.04 3.76 -7.60
C THR A 228 -21.52 3.25 -8.97
N ALA A 229 -22.64 2.56 -9.01
CA ALA A 229 -23.27 2.11 -10.27
C ALA A 229 -23.54 3.28 -11.26
N SER A 230 -23.59 4.52 -10.80
CA SER A 230 -23.74 5.73 -11.63
C SER A 230 -22.41 6.32 -12.10
N GLY A 231 -21.27 5.74 -11.73
CA GLY A 231 -19.93 6.23 -12.05
C GLY A 231 -19.44 7.38 -11.16
N ALA A 232 -20.16 7.74 -10.11
CA ALA A 232 -19.70 8.73 -9.13
C ALA A 232 -18.66 8.08 -8.18
N PRO A 233 -17.70 8.86 -7.60
CA PRO A 233 -16.79 8.34 -6.60
C PRO A 233 -17.57 7.73 -5.43
N ASP A 234 -17.24 6.49 -5.08
CA ASP A 234 -17.81 5.83 -3.92
C ASP A 234 -16.97 6.18 -2.68
N LYS A 235 -17.64 6.63 -1.63
CA LYS A 235 -17.01 7.07 -0.39
C LYS A 235 -17.38 6.18 0.81
N GLU A 236 -18.03 5.05 0.57
CA GLU A 236 -18.49 4.18 1.65
C GLU A 236 -17.38 3.87 2.66
N LEU A 237 -16.16 3.60 2.20
CA LEU A 237 -15.02 3.26 3.07
C LEU A 237 -14.40 4.46 3.79
N VAL A 238 -14.79 5.69 3.44
CA VAL A 238 -14.20 6.93 4.00
C VAL A 238 -15.18 7.64 4.94
N ASP A 239 -16.47 7.70 4.57
CA ASP A 239 -17.52 8.43 5.30
C ASP A 239 -18.89 7.73 5.26
N GLY A 240 -18.95 6.48 4.81
CA GLY A 240 -20.19 5.70 4.75
C GLY A 240 -20.87 5.51 6.10
N PRO A 241 -22.21 5.45 6.13
CA PRO A 241 -22.98 5.42 7.37
C PRO A 241 -22.69 4.17 8.21
N PHE A 242 -22.45 3.01 7.59
CA PHE A 242 -22.18 1.77 8.29
C PHE A 242 -20.84 1.83 9.03
N LEU A 243 -19.76 2.19 8.33
CA LEU A 243 -18.44 2.31 8.94
C LEU A 243 -18.38 3.45 9.96
N THR A 244 -19.09 4.56 9.69
CA THR A 244 -19.24 5.66 10.64
C THR A 244 -19.93 5.20 11.94
N ALA A 245 -20.96 4.34 11.85
CA ALA A 245 -21.63 3.82 13.04
C ALA A 245 -20.70 2.92 13.87
N ILE A 246 -19.88 2.09 13.22
CA ILE A 246 -18.86 1.28 13.92
C ILE A 246 -17.81 2.20 14.53
N GLY A 247 -17.28 3.18 13.78
CA GLY A 247 -16.25 4.12 14.27
C GLY A 247 -16.66 4.87 15.52
N LYS A 248 -17.94 5.25 15.64
CA LYS A 248 -18.47 5.92 16.84
C LYS A 248 -18.31 5.09 18.12
N LYS A 249 -18.32 3.75 18.05
CA LYS A 249 -18.09 2.87 19.20
C LYS A 249 -16.68 3.05 19.79
N TYR A 250 -15.72 3.40 18.92
CA TYR A 250 -14.30 3.49 19.25
C TYR A 250 -13.77 4.94 19.27
N GLY A 251 -14.62 5.94 18.97
CA GLY A 251 -14.18 7.32 18.80
C GLY A 251 -13.28 7.54 17.59
N LYS A 252 -13.46 6.75 16.52
CA LYS A 252 -12.64 6.73 15.30
C LYS A 252 -13.49 7.07 14.07
N SER A 253 -12.83 7.55 12.99
CA SER A 253 -13.50 7.82 11.70
C SER A 253 -13.78 6.53 10.93
N ALA A 254 -14.65 6.60 9.91
CA ALA A 254 -14.93 5.48 9.00
C ALA A 254 -13.64 5.03 8.28
N ALA A 255 -12.80 5.97 7.84
CA ALA A 255 -11.52 5.67 7.22
C ALA A 255 -10.59 4.90 8.18
N GLN A 256 -10.54 5.27 9.46
CA GLN A 256 -9.78 4.53 10.45
C GLN A 256 -10.33 3.12 10.67
N VAL A 257 -11.65 2.93 10.67
CA VAL A 257 -12.28 1.60 10.76
C VAL A 257 -11.88 0.74 9.55
N SER A 258 -11.94 1.29 8.34
CA SER A 258 -11.54 0.60 7.12
C SER A 258 -10.09 0.13 7.17
N LEU A 259 -9.17 1.03 7.52
CA LEU A 259 -7.75 0.72 7.64
C LEU A 259 -7.47 -0.26 8.79
N LYS A 260 -8.17 -0.09 9.92
CA LYS A 260 -8.04 -0.98 11.09
C LYS A 260 -8.45 -2.40 10.77
N TRP A 261 -9.52 -2.59 10.02
CA TRP A 261 -9.97 -3.92 9.59
C TRP A 261 -8.88 -4.65 8.79
N VAL A 262 -8.11 -3.95 7.95
CA VAL A 262 -7.00 -4.54 7.20
C VAL A 262 -5.80 -4.83 8.11
N VAL A 263 -5.32 -3.83 8.87
CA VAL A 263 -4.09 -4.00 9.68
C VAL A 263 -4.29 -4.98 10.83
N GLN A 264 -5.53 -5.15 11.34
CA GLN A 264 -5.83 -6.12 12.40
C GLN A 264 -5.75 -7.57 11.90
N GLN A 265 -5.78 -7.78 10.59
CA GLN A 265 -5.51 -9.07 9.94
C GLN A 265 -4.01 -9.30 9.69
N GLY A 266 -3.14 -8.39 10.15
CA GLY A 266 -1.69 -8.48 9.94
C GLY A 266 -1.25 -8.06 8.53
N ILE A 267 -2.06 -7.27 7.80
CA ILE A 267 -1.78 -6.83 6.43
C ILE A 267 -1.41 -5.35 6.45
N PRO A 268 -0.18 -4.95 6.02
CA PRO A 268 0.22 -3.56 5.90
C PRO A 268 -0.61 -2.79 4.86
N VAL A 269 -0.84 -1.49 5.11
CA VAL A 269 -1.70 -0.62 4.28
C VAL A 269 -0.97 0.60 3.73
N LEU A 270 -1.45 1.13 2.61
CA LEU A 270 -0.90 2.27 1.90
C LEU A 270 -1.95 3.37 1.67
N PRO A 271 -2.56 3.94 2.72
CA PRO A 271 -3.49 5.04 2.53
C PRO A 271 -2.82 6.25 1.89
N LYS A 272 -3.58 6.96 1.07
CA LYS A 272 -3.15 8.17 0.37
C LYS A 272 -3.85 9.40 0.95
N SER A 273 -3.08 10.40 1.36
CA SER A 273 -3.60 11.73 1.68
C SER A 273 -2.53 12.81 1.52
N SER A 274 -2.91 13.97 0.97
CA SER A 274 -2.09 15.19 0.96
C SER A 274 -2.40 16.12 2.15
N HIS A 275 -3.33 15.74 3.03
CA HIS A 275 -3.76 16.55 4.17
C HIS A 275 -3.19 15.98 5.47
N LYS A 276 -2.50 16.84 6.23
CA LYS A 276 -1.87 16.46 7.51
C LYS A 276 -2.83 15.78 8.48
N ALA A 277 -4.07 16.29 8.61
CA ALA A 277 -5.05 15.73 9.53
C ALA A 277 -5.39 14.27 9.17
N TYR A 278 -5.64 13.99 7.90
CA TYR A 278 -5.95 12.62 7.45
C TYR A 278 -4.73 11.70 7.50
N GLN A 279 -3.51 12.23 7.28
CA GLN A 279 -2.30 11.42 7.46
C GLN A 279 -2.14 11.02 8.93
N LEU A 280 -2.43 11.91 9.89
CA LEU A 280 -2.40 11.60 11.32
C LEU A 280 -3.47 10.54 11.69
N GLU A 281 -4.69 10.67 11.18
CA GLU A 281 -5.74 9.67 11.36
C GLU A 281 -5.33 8.30 10.81
N ASN A 282 -4.71 8.27 9.63
CA ASN A 282 -4.25 7.03 9.01
C ASN A 282 -3.14 6.30 9.80
N MET A 283 -2.40 6.99 10.65
CA MET A 283 -1.40 6.40 11.54
C MET A 283 -2.01 5.89 12.86
N ASP A 284 -3.14 6.42 13.27
CA ASP A 284 -3.78 6.17 14.57
C ASP A 284 -4.63 4.89 14.53
N LEU A 285 -3.94 3.74 14.38
CA LEU A 285 -4.56 2.42 14.18
C LEU A 285 -4.14 1.36 15.21
N PHE A 286 -3.18 1.64 16.10
CA PHE A 286 -2.52 0.57 16.85
C PHE A 286 -2.82 0.57 18.35
N ASP A 287 -3.51 1.57 18.90
CA ASP A 287 -3.88 1.71 20.30
C ASP A 287 -5.29 1.22 20.64
N TRP A 288 -6.02 0.69 19.64
CA TRP A 288 -7.38 0.19 19.77
C TRP A 288 -7.60 -1.06 18.91
N THR A 289 -8.71 -1.79 19.14
CA THR A 289 -8.99 -3.06 18.48
C THR A 289 -10.48 -3.18 18.17
N LEU A 290 -10.82 -3.58 16.93
CA LEU A 290 -12.17 -3.98 16.55
C LEU A 290 -12.55 -5.30 17.22
N THR A 291 -13.80 -5.42 17.70
CA THR A 291 -14.31 -6.68 18.22
C THR A 291 -14.44 -7.72 17.10
N GLU A 292 -14.53 -9.00 17.44
CA GLU A 292 -14.77 -10.07 16.48
C GLU A 292 -16.09 -9.89 15.72
N GLU A 293 -17.13 -9.37 16.41
CA GLU A 293 -18.42 -9.04 15.80
C GLU A 293 -18.28 -7.95 14.74
N ASP A 294 -17.56 -6.84 15.04
CA ASP A 294 -17.36 -5.76 14.08
C ASP A 294 -16.45 -6.20 12.93
N MET A 295 -15.41 -7.01 13.18
CA MET A 295 -14.58 -7.62 12.14
C MET A 295 -15.41 -8.47 11.18
N SER A 296 -16.28 -9.35 11.72
CA SER A 296 -17.17 -10.19 10.92
C SER A 296 -18.17 -9.37 10.10
N ALA A 297 -18.76 -8.35 10.72
CA ALA A 297 -19.72 -7.45 10.05
C ALA A 297 -19.06 -6.68 8.88
N LEU A 298 -17.82 -6.22 9.07
CA LEU A 298 -17.04 -5.55 8.02
C LEU A 298 -16.65 -6.50 6.88
N THR A 299 -16.33 -7.77 7.20
CA THR A 299 -15.98 -8.78 6.19
C THR A 299 -17.14 -9.10 5.25
N THR A 300 -18.36 -9.05 5.76
CA THR A 300 -19.59 -9.38 4.98
C THR A 300 -20.32 -8.15 4.44
N HIS A 301 -19.81 -6.95 4.74
CA HIS A 301 -20.44 -5.72 4.26
C HIS A 301 -20.32 -5.61 2.74
N ALA A 302 -21.44 -5.28 2.08
CA ALA A 302 -21.41 -4.99 0.65
C ALA A 302 -20.66 -3.70 0.41
N THR A 303 -19.60 -3.78 -0.41
CA THR A 303 -18.77 -2.63 -0.75
C THR A 303 -18.94 -2.22 -2.19
N PRO A 304 -18.42 -1.02 -2.52
CA PRO A 304 -18.37 -0.57 -3.89
C PRO A 304 -17.68 -1.60 -4.80
N ASN A 305 -18.16 -1.69 -6.03
CA ASN A 305 -17.48 -2.47 -7.04
C ASN A 305 -16.17 -1.76 -7.40
N ASP A 306 -15.07 -2.46 -7.26
CA ASP A 306 -13.81 -2.03 -7.84
C ASP A 306 -13.97 -1.88 -9.34
N VAL A 307 -13.34 -0.87 -9.90
CA VAL A 307 -13.20 -0.78 -11.34
C VAL A 307 -12.17 -1.81 -11.74
N ALA A 308 -12.62 -3.04 -11.93
CA ALA A 308 -11.80 -4.08 -12.49
C ALA A 308 -11.26 -3.58 -13.83
N GLY A 309 -10.01 -3.41 -13.95
CA GLY A 309 -9.43 -2.94 -15.18
C GLY A 309 -7.95 -3.21 -15.28
N GLY A 310 -7.59 -3.96 -16.25
CA GLY A 310 -6.25 -3.97 -16.74
C GLY A 310 -5.46 -5.24 -16.46
N SER A 311 -4.18 -5.06 -16.49
CA SER A 311 -3.12 -6.07 -16.48
C SER A 311 -2.98 -6.88 -15.17
N GLY A 312 -3.83 -6.63 -14.18
CA GLY A 312 -3.94 -7.43 -12.95
C GLY A 312 -4.90 -8.62 -13.07
N ASP A 313 -5.61 -8.75 -14.17
CA ASP A 313 -6.52 -9.87 -14.39
C ASP A 313 -5.76 -11.21 -14.41
N CYS A 314 -6.20 -12.17 -13.61
CA CYS A 314 -5.63 -13.53 -13.58
C CYS A 314 -5.76 -14.27 -14.92
N ALA A 315 -6.60 -13.81 -15.83
CA ALA A 315 -6.71 -14.32 -17.19
C ALA A 315 -5.56 -13.85 -18.12
N VAL A 316 -4.73 -12.91 -17.68
CA VAL A 316 -3.58 -12.44 -18.45
C VAL A 316 -2.44 -13.47 -18.28
N LEU A 317 -2.32 -14.32 -19.23
CA LEU A 317 -1.33 -15.41 -19.27
C LEU A 317 -0.01 -14.98 -19.91
#